data_80a277e31ba4bedc888069ac3bee50e0
#
_entry.id   80a277e31ba4bedc888069ac3bee50e0
#
_cell.length_a   1.000
_cell.length_b   1.000
_cell.length_c   1.000
_cell.angle_alpha   90.00
_cell.angle_beta   90.00
_cell.angle_gamma   90.00
#
_symmetry.space_group_name_H-M   'P 1'
#
loop_
_entity.id
_entity.type
_entity.pdbx_description
1 polymer ?
#
loop_
_entity_poly.entity_id
_entity_poly.type
_entity_poly.pdbx_seq_one_letter_code
_entity_poly.pdbx_strand_id
1 'polypeptide(L)'
;MLARPGLLLACAAAIVAAAVRPAAQAEALFEFHSNPWLNLHHILWARGERSAPPADMTNADRSAWNEGIAFYAPYAKRDLLFDEELVKIKVALRTVETNTSLDGVVIDAGVKATLERLMPIYRKHWWPAHDRTNREWIAAARTLVDQYGAALNAAIARAYGVTPENPVWVDVAVYAHPVGAYTTTSPTHVLISSTDPGYSGYAALEMLFHERSHAWGRMLFDGVTAAATAQGIKTPPPLPHAILFFIAGDLTARELKQHGIAYKHYAEGGLYDRLCGTGCGVKLAAHWGPYLDGKRTRAEVFTALVASFK
;
A
#
# COMPACT_ATOMS: atom_id res chain seq x y z
N MET A 1 -77.70 -40.42 -34.38
CA MET A 1 -76.67 -39.36 -34.62
C MET A 1 -76.12 -38.90 -33.27
N LEU A 2 -75.00 -39.42 -32.89
CA LEU A 2 -74.35 -39.11 -31.59
C LEU A 2 -73.16 -38.20 -31.83
N ALA A 3 -73.20 -36.99 -31.24
CA ALA A 3 -72.15 -36.05 -31.27
C ALA A 3 -71.09 -36.39 -30.21
N ARG A 4 -69.79 -36.42 -30.59
CA ARG A 4 -68.64 -36.58 -29.70
C ARG A 4 -68.16 -35.18 -29.19
N PRO A 5 -67.85 -35.01 -27.89
CA PRO A 5 -67.23 -33.82 -27.42
C PRO A 5 -65.65 -33.86 -27.60
N GLY A 6 -65.10 -32.82 -28.18
CA GLY A 6 -63.65 -32.66 -28.34
C GLY A 6 -63.00 -32.26 -27.02
N LEU A 7 -61.94 -32.95 -26.73
CA LEU A 7 -61.03 -32.66 -25.54
C LEU A 7 -60.01 -31.62 -25.91
N LEU A 8 -60.13 -30.43 -25.32
CA LEU A 8 -59.10 -29.36 -25.40
C LEU A 8 -57.99 -29.62 -24.37
N LEU A 9 -56.81 -29.95 -24.87
CA LEU A 9 -55.59 -30.05 -24.04
C LEU A 9 -54.98 -28.63 -23.84
N ALA A 10 -55.06 -28.13 -22.63
CA ALA A 10 -54.38 -26.91 -22.26
C ALA A 10 -52.92 -27.21 -21.84
N CYS A 11 -51.94 -26.83 -22.65
CA CYS A 11 -50.52 -26.86 -22.27
C CYS A 11 -50.21 -25.69 -21.35
N ALA A 12 -50.02 -25.95 -20.06
CA ALA A 12 -49.47 -24.97 -19.12
C ALA A 12 -47.94 -24.93 -19.27
N ALA A 13 -47.42 -23.86 -19.84
CA ALA A 13 -45.97 -23.58 -19.86
C ALA A 13 -45.52 -23.07 -18.47
N ALA A 14 -44.81 -23.89 -17.73
CA ALA A 14 -44.15 -23.47 -16.48
C ALA A 14 -42.92 -22.61 -16.80
N ILE A 15 -43.00 -21.28 -16.55
CA ILE A 15 -41.87 -20.41 -16.62
C ILE A 15 -41.04 -20.63 -15.34
N VAL A 16 -39.91 -21.32 -15.46
CA VAL A 16 -38.91 -21.42 -14.40
C VAL A 16 -38.14 -20.11 -14.36
N ALA A 17 -38.51 -19.25 -13.44
CA ALA A 17 -37.71 -18.05 -13.12
C ALA A 17 -36.41 -18.51 -12.46
N ALA A 18 -35.31 -18.50 -13.21
CA ALA A 18 -33.99 -18.67 -12.64
C ALA A 18 -33.70 -17.48 -11.69
N ALA A 19 -33.71 -17.74 -10.38
CA ALA A 19 -33.28 -16.77 -9.39
C ALA A 19 -31.81 -16.43 -9.65
N VAL A 20 -31.55 -15.24 -10.18
CA VAL A 20 -30.22 -14.68 -10.27
C VAL A 20 -29.76 -14.49 -8.82
N ARG A 21 -28.89 -15.37 -8.33
CA ARG A 21 -28.21 -15.18 -7.06
C ARG A 21 -27.42 -13.88 -7.17
N PRO A 22 -27.56 -12.92 -6.21
CA PRO A 22 -26.66 -11.76 -6.19
C PRO A 22 -25.24 -12.29 -6.12
N ALA A 23 -24.39 -11.82 -7.04
CA ALA A 23 -22.95 -12.09 -6.99
C ALA A 23 -22.49 -11.75 -5.58
N ALA A 24 -21.85 -12.69 -4.89
CA ALA A 24 -21.23 -12.40 -3.60
C ALA A 24 -20.33 -11.17 -3.80
N GLN A 25 -20.61 -10.12 -3.05
CA GLN A 25 -19.84 -8.87 -3.15
C GLN A 25 -18.39 -9.23 -2.87
N ALA A 26 -17.51 -9.03 -3.86
CA ALA A 26 -16.10 -9.38 -3.72
C ALA A 26 -15.55 -8.66 -2.49
N GLU A 27 -14.86 -9.40 -1.64
CA GLU A 27 -14.26 -8.83 -0.42
C GLU A 27 -13.29 -7.72 -0.81
N ALA A 28 -13.41 -6.57 -0.16
CA ALA A 28 -12.54 -5.43 -0.42
C ALA A 28 -11.08 -5.81 -0.15
N LEU A 29 -10.18 -5.53 -1.10
CA LEU A 29 -8.74 -5.82 -0.96
C LEU A 29 -8.02 -4.81 -0.07
N PHE A 30 -8.45 -3.56 -0.12
CA PHE A 30 -7.89 -2.43 0.62
C PHE A 30 -9.02 -1.62 1.25
N GLU A 31 -8.81 -1.21 2.49
CA GLU A 31 -9.66 -0.27 3.21
C GLU A 31 -8.93 1.07 3.32
N PHE A 32 -9.40 2.07 2.57
CA PHE A 32 -8.75 3.37 2.45
C PHE A 32 -9.30 4.40 3.42
N HIS A 33 -8.41 5.11 4.08
CA HIS A 33 -8.68 6.15 5.07
C HIS A 33 -7.97 7.45 4.75
N SER A 34 -8.60 8.58 5.08
CA SER A 34 -7.98 9.91 5.08
C SER A 34 -8.06 10.48 6.50
N ASN A 35 -7.08 10.12 7.32
CA ASN A 35 -7.06 10.34 8.75
C ASN A 35 -6.36 11.65 9.12
N PRO A 36 -7.06 12.65 9.71
CA PRO A 36 -6.45 13.94 10.04
C PRO A 36 -5.32 13.84 11.08
N TRP A 37 -5.43 12.91 12.04
CA TRP A 37 -4.44 12.75 13.09
C TRP A 37 -3.12 12.18 12.54
N LEU A 38 -3.20 11.18 11.66
CA LEU A 38 -2.03 10.64 10.98
C LEU A 38 -1.41 11.66 10.02
N ASN A 39 -2.22 12.39 9.26
CA ASN A 39 -1.72 13.46 8.40
C ASN A 39 -0.98 14.53 9.20
N LEU A 40 -1.55 15.02 10.31
CA LEU A 40 -0.90 16.00 11.17
C LEU A 40 0.41 15.45 11.75
N HIS A 41 0.41 14.22 12.28
CA HIS A 41 1.61 13.57 12.81
C HIS A 41 2.75 13.55 11.79
N HIS A 42 2.47 13.13 10.54
CA HIS A 42 3.47 13.02 9.50
C HIS A 42 3.99 14.38 9.01
N ILE A 43 3.11 15.40 8.94
CA ILE A 43 3.52 16.77 8.60
C ILE A 43 4.45 17.35 9.67
N LEU A 44 4.16 17.13 10.95
CA LEU A 44 5.01 17.56 12.04
C LEU A 44 6.35 16.82 12.05
N TRP A 45 6.32 15.51 11.80
CA TRP A 45 7.53 14.71 11.62
C TRP A 45 8.38 15.22 10.45
N ALA A 46 7.76 15.58 9.31
CA ALA A 46 8.42 16.20 8.17
C ALA A 46 8.81 17.67 8.41
N ARG A 47 8.68 18.18 9.65
CA ARG A 47 9.01 19.55 10.06
C ARG A 47 8.23 20.62 9.31
N GLY A 48 7.03 20.30 8.85
CA GLY A 48 6.19 21.23 8.10
C GLY A 48 6.68 21.57 6.69
N GLU A 49 7.72 20.88 6.17
CA GLU A 49 8.37 21.18 4.88
C GLU A 49 7.38 21.22 3.70
N ARG A 50 6.26 20.50 3.81
CA ARG A 50 5.22 20.43 2.77
C ARG A 50 3.93 21.19 3.14
N SER A 51 4.00 22.04 4.17
CA SER A 51 2.83 22.77 4.70
C SER A 51 3.25 24.17 5.13
N ALA A 52 3.64 24.99 4.14
CA ALA A 52 3.96 26.39 4.41
C ALA A 52 2.78 27.07 5.11
N PRO A 53 2.99 27.81 6.20
CA PRO A 53 1.93 28.51 6.90
C PRO A 53 1.20 29.49 5.97
N PRO A 54 -0.16 29.43 5.89
CA PRO A 54 -0.94 30.37 5.09
C PRO A 54 -0.69 31.83 5.50
N ALA A 55 -0.84 32.73 4.54
CA ALA A 55 -0.58 34.17 4.77
C ALA A 55 -1.53 34.79 5.81
N ASP A 56 -2.75 34.27 5.90
CA ASP A 56 -3.82 34.70 6.79
C ASP A 56 -3.77 34.07 8.18
N MET A 57 -2.76 33.25 8.46
CA MET A 57 -2.58 32.64 9.77
C MET A 57 -2.27 33.68 10.85
N THR A 58 -3.01 33.64 11.96
CA THR A 58 -2.75 34.55 13.09
C THR A 58 -1.36 34.33 13.67
N ASN A 59 -0.81 35.37 14.33
CA ASN A 59 0.49 35.23 14.99
C ASN A 59 0.47 34.17 16.10
N ALA A 60 -0.66 34.03 16.82
CA ALA A 60 -0.83 33.01 17.84
C ALA A 60 -0.82 31.59 17.27
N ASP A 61 -1.59 31.35 16.18
CA ASP A 61 -1.62 30.04 15.50
C ASP A 61 -0.22 29.70 14.94
N ARG A 62 0.45 30.70 14.35
CA ARG A 62 1.81 30.54 13.81
C ARG A 62 2.83 30.21 14.90
N SER A 63 2.76 30.88 16.07
CA SER A 63 3.62 30.55 17.22
C SER A 63 3.40 29.12 17.68
N ALA A 64 2.14 28.74 17.92
CA ALA A 64 1.78 27.38 18.34
C ALA A 64 2.22 26.32 17.32
N TRP A 65 2.07 26.57 16.02
CA TRP A 65 2.53 25.69 14.96
C TRP A 65 4.05 25.50 14.98
N ASN A 66 4.81 26.59 15.08
CA ASN A 66 6.27 26.55 15.14
C ASN A 66 6.78 25.82 16.40
N GLU A 67 6.11 26.00 17.54
CA GLU A 67 6.40 25.24 18.77
C GLU A 67 6.18 23.75 18.58
N GLY A 68 5.10 23.35 17.88
CA GLY A 68 4.85 21.97 17.56
C GLY A 68 5.92 21.36 16.64
N ILE A 69 6.34 22.09 15.61
CA ILE A 69 7.46 21.69 14.75
C ILE A 69 8.75 21.54 15.57
N ALA A 70 9.01 22.47 16.47
CA ALA A 70 10.19 22.42 17.35
C ALA A 70 10.13 21.20 18.29
N PHE A 71 8.96 20.90 18.85
CA PHE A 71 8.73 19.68 19.65
C PHE A 71 9.03 18.41 18.86
N TYR A 72 8.63 18.35 17.57
CA TYR A 72 8.86 17.19 16.71
C TYR A 72 10.28 17.09 16.16
N ALA A 73 11.14 18.08 16.34
CA ALA A 73 12.50 18.07 15.79
C ALA A 73 13.35 16.84 16.20
N PRO A 74 13.28 16.30 17.43
CA PRO A 74 13.95 15.05 17.79
C PRO A 74 13.36 13.84 17.07
N TYR A 75 12.02 13.79 16.89
CA TYR A 75 11.32 12.70 16.20
C TYR A 75 11.65 12.65 14.70
N ALA A 76 11.85 13.81 14.06
CA ALA A 76 12.23 13.93 12.66
C ALA A 76 13.60 13.29 12.30
N LYS A 77 14.40 12.95 13.31
CA LYS A 77 15.67 12.22 13.15
C LYS A 77 15.52 10.71 13.30
N ARG A 78 14.34 10.24 13.66
CA ARG A 78 14.01 8.84 13.93
C ARG A 78 13.26 8.26 12.73
N ASP A 79 13.43 6.99 12.48
CA ASP A 79 12.81 6.32 11.33
C ASP A 79 11.35 5.95 11.63
N LEU A 80 10.42 6.38 10.77
CA LEU A 80 8.98 6.12 10.92
C LEU A 80 8.62 4.63 10.88
N LEU A 81 9.46 3.81 10.23
CA LEU A 81 9.20 2.39 10.05
C LEU A 81 9.86 1.53 11.14
N PHE A 82 11.05 1.91 11.61
CA PHE A 82 11.84 1.07 12.51
C PHE A 82 11.89 1.56 13.96
N ASP A 83 11.47 2.79 14.22
CA ASP A 83 11.39 3.30 15.57
C ASP A 83 10.10 2.83 16.26
N GLU A 84 10.25 2.06 17.34
CA GLU A 84 9.12 1.42 18.02
C GLU A 84 8.07 2.40 18.53
N GLU A 85 8.49 3.60 18.99
CA GLU A 85 7.55 4.61 19.50
C GLU A 85 6.76 5.24 18.34
N LEU A 86 7.42 5.58 17.23
CA LEU A 86 6.76 6.11 16.04
C LEU A 86 5.78 5.10 15.43
N VAL A 87 6.15 3.82 15.42
CA VAL A 87 5.26 2.73 15.01
C VAL A 87 4.06 2.62 15.95
N LYS A 88 4.25 2.70 17.28
CA LYS A 88 3.14 2.71 18.26
C LYS A 88 2.20 3.90 18.04
N ILE A 89 2.76 5.10 17.79
CA ILE A 89 1.94 6.29 17.50
C ILE A 89 1.10 6.07 16.24
N LYS A 90 1.71 5.60 15.14
CA LYS A 90 1.00 5.30 13.89
C LYS A 90 -0.15 4.33 14.11
N VAL A 91 0.12 3.21 14.81
CA VAL A 91 -0.89 2.17 15.07
C VAL A 91 -2.03 2.69 15.95
N ALA A 92 -1.71 3.49 16.97
CA ALA A 92 -2.71 4.07 17.86
C ALA A 92 -3.60 5.11 17.15
N LEU A 93 -3.01 5.94 16.27
CA LEU A 93 -3.76 6.95 15.52
C LEU A 93 -4.61 6.35 14.40
N ARG A 94 -4.35 5.13 13.94
CA ARG A 94 -5.09 4.47 12.87
C ARG A 94 -6.60 4.43 13.11
N THR A 95 -7.02 4.19 14.34
CA THR A 95 -8.43 3.92 14.68
C THR A 95 -9.21 5.16 15.14
N VAL A 96 -8.59 6.34 15.09
CA VAL A 96 -9.18 7.58 15.63
C VAL A 96 -9.48 8.64 14.55
N GLU A 97 -9.65 8.23 13.31
CA GLU A 97 -9.90 9.12 12.14
C GLU A 97 -11.05 10.11 12.41
N THR A 98 -12.14 9.64 12.97
CA THR A 98 -13.35 10.44 13.22
C THR A 98 -13.37 11.13 14.58
N ASN A 99 -12.40 10.87 15.45
CA ASN A 99 -12.36 11.42 16.79
C ASN A 99 -12.07 12.93 16.79
N THR A 100 -12.70 13.63 17.70
CA THR A 100 -12.44 15.07 17.93
C THR A 100 -11.30 15.31 18.91
N SER A 101 -10.96 14.30 19.74
CA SER A 101 -9.84 14.30 20.70
C SER A 101 -9.09 12.95 20.63
N LEU A 102 -7.95 12.89 21.30
CA LEU A 102 -7.19 11.65 21.49
C LEU A 102 -7.43 11.02 22.87
N ASP A 103 -8.59 11.33 23.51
CA ASP A 103 -8.97 10.72 24.77
C ASP A 103 -8.98 9.19 24.66
N GLY A 104 -8.37 8.51 25.64
CA GLY A 104 -8.21 7.05 25.63
C GLY A 104 -7.09 6.53 24.72
N VAL A 105 -6.48 7.35 23.87
CA VAL A 105 -5.32 6.94 23.04
C VAL A 105 -4.06 6.89 23.90
N VAL A 106 -3.36 5.76 23.86
CA VAL A 106 -2.13 5.51 24.64
C VAL A 106 -0.92 5.70 23.73
N ILE A 107 -0.35 6.91 23.77
CA ILE A 107 0.90 7.30 23.11
C ILE A 107 1.69 8.21 24.05
N ASP A 108 2.90 8.63 23.66
CA ASP A 108 3.67 9.61 24.43
C ASP A 108 2.83 10.84 24.77
N ALA A 109 2.86 11.27 26.02
CA ALA A 109 2.01 12.35 26.52
C ALA A 109 2.32 13.70 25.86
N GLY A 110 3.58 13.97 25.52
CA GLY A 110 3.99 15.19 24.84
C GLY A 110 3.54 15.19 23.37
N VAL A 111 3.63 14.05 22.68
CA VAL A 111 3.09 13.87 21.32
C VAL A 111 1.58 14.09 21.33
N LYS A 112 0.87 13.42 22.25
CA LYS A 112 -0.59 13.57 22.40
C LYS A 112 -0.99 15.03 22.58
N ALA A 113 -0.42 15.71 23.58
CA ALA A 113 -0.72 17.11 23.90
C ALA A 113 -0.38 18.04 22.71
N THR A 114 0.69 17.76 21.98
CA THR A 114 1.09 18.53 20.80
C THR A 114 0.09 18.36 19.67
N LEU A 115 -0.32 17.11 19.37
CA LEU A 115 -1.31 16.82 18.34
C LEU A 115 -2.66 17.45 18.67
N GLU A 116 -3.15 17.31 19.90
CA GLU A 116 -4.43 17.90 20.34
C GLU A 116 -4.41 19.43 20.26
N ARG A 117 -3.35 20.06 20.70
CA ARG A 117 -3.19 21.52 20.62
C ARG A 117 -3.17 22.01 19.16
N LEU A 118 -2.55 21.29 18.25
CA LEU A 118 -2.40 21.72 16.86
C LEU A 118 -3.54 21.29 15.95
N MET A 119 -4.33 20.31 16.31
CA MET A 119 -5.43 19.80 15.48
C MET A 119 -6.45 20.89 15.06
N PRO A 120 -6.91 21.80 15.94
CA PRO A 120 -7.80 22.89 15.53
C PRO A 120 -7.17 23.81 14.47
N ILE A 121 -5.88 24.14 14.64
CA ILE A 121 -5.10 24.96 13.69
C ILE A 121 -4.98 24.23 12.37
N TYR A 122 -4.61 22.94 12.41
CA TYR A 122 -4.47 22.10 11.22
C TYR A 122 -5.79 21.96 10.46
N ARG A 123 -6.89 21.68 11.17
CA ARG A 123 -8.23 21.56 10.59
C ARG A 123 -8.70 22.86 9.93
N LYS A 124 -8.32 24.00 10.46
CA LYS A 124 -8.70 25.31 9.92
C LYS A 124 -7.92 25.64 8.65
N HIS A 125 -6.62 25.40 8.62
CA HIS A 125 -5.73 25.97 7.63
C HIS A 125 -5.30 25.00 6.52
N TRP A 126 -5.19 23.69 6.78
CA TRP A 126 -4.66 22.73 5.82
C TRP A 126 -5.58 21.56 5.53
N TRP A 127 -6.25 21.04 6.56
CA TRP A 127 -6.97 19.79 6.43
C TRP A 127 -7.98 19.75 5.28
N PRO A 128 -8.81 20.81 5.00
CA PRO A 128 -9.77 20.76 3.89
C PRO A 128 -9.13 20.53 2.53
N ALA A 129 -7.93 21.07 2.31
CA ALA A 129 -7.18 20.85 1.08
C ALA A 129 -6.51 19.47 1.07
N HIS A 130 -5.92 19.06 2.19
CA HIS A 130 -5.25 17.77 2.32
C HIS A 130 -6.23 16.60 2.21
N ASP A 131 -7.38 16.66 2.89
CA ASP A 131 -8.42 15.64 2.80
C ASP A 131 -8.96 15.51 1.37
N ARG A 132 -9.18 16.62 0.67
CA ARG A 132 -9.58 16.59 -0.74
C ARG A 132 -8.56 15.88 -1.60
N THR A 133 -7.28 16.24 -1.50
CA THR A 133 -6.19 15.59 -2.26
C THR A 133 -6.09 14.10 -1.96
N ASN A 134 -6.20 13.71 -0.68
CA ASN A 134 -6.21 12.31 -0.28
C ASN A 134 -7.41 11.56 -0.88
N ARG A 135 -8.62 12.13 -0.83
CA ARG A 135 -9.84 11.50 -1.36
C ARG A 135 -9.81 11.39 -2.89
N GLU A 136 -9.27 12.38 -3.58
CA GLU A 136 -9.06 12.32 -5.04
C GLU A 136 -8.11 11.18 -5.40
N TRP A 137 -7.00 11.04 -4.67
CA TRP A 137 -6.07 9.92 -4.85
C TRP A 137 -6.74 8.57 -4.55
N ILE A 138 -7.50 8.47 -3.44
CA ILE A 138 -8.24 7.26 -3.05
C ILE A 138 -9.23 6.87 -4.16
N ALA A 139 -9.99 7.81 -4.70
CA ALA A 139 -10.96 7.53 -5.76
C ALA A 139 -10.28 6.98 -7.02
N ALA A 140 -9.17 7.59 -7.43
CA ALA A 140 -8.38 7.12 -8.57
C ALA A 140 -7.79 5.71 -8.32
N ALA A 141 -7.21 5.47 -7.14
CA ALA A 141 -6.63 4.18 -6.77
C ALA A 141 -7.70 3.07 -6.69
N ARG A 142 -8.86 3.36 -6.09
CA ARG A 142 -10.01 2.41 -6.04
C ARG A 142 -10.43 1.97 -7.42
N THR A 143 -10.56 2.88 -8.37
CA THR A 143 -10.93 2.55 -9.76
C THR A 143 -9.97 1.50 -10.35
N LEU A 144 -8.67 1.64 -10.12
CA LEU A 144 -7.67 0.69 -10.60
C LEU A 144 -7.70 -0.63 -9.83
N VAL A 145 -7.90 -0.58 -8.52
CA VAL A 145 -8.04 -1.78 -7.67
C VAL A 145 -9.30 -2.56 -8.04
N ASP A 146 -10.42 -1.90 -8.28
CA ASP A 146 -11.66 -2.55 -8.70
C ASP A 146 -11.50 -3.23 -10.06
N GLN A 147 -10.73 -2.63 -10.97
CA GLN A 147 -10.53 -3.18 -12.31
C GLN A 147 -9.49 -4.31 -12.36
N TYR A 148 -8.37 -4.19 -11.67
CA TYR A 148 -7.21 -5.08 -11.81
C TYR A 148 -6.85 -5.84 -10.53
N GLY A 149 -7.37 -5.38 -9.40
CA GLY A 149 -6.90 -5.83 -8.08
C GLY A 149 -7.13 -7.29 -7.80
N ALA A 150 -8.25 -7.87 -8.22
CA ALA A 150 -8.55 -9.28 -7.96
C ALA A 150 -7.54 -10.23 -8.64
N ALA A 151 -7.20 -9.97 -9.90
CA ALA A 151 -6.21 -10.75 -10.64
C ALA A 151 -4.81 -10.59 -10.07
N LEU A 152 -4.42 -9.34 -9.75
CA LEU A 152 -3.14 -9.04 -9.10
C LEU A 152 -3.01 -9.70 -7.74
N ASN A 153 -4.05 -9.62 -6.91
CA ASN A 153 -4.06 -10.26 -5.59
C ASN A 153 -3.84 -11.78 -5.70
N ALA A 154 -4.53 -12.43 -6.63
CA ALA A 154 -4.36 -13.86 -6.88
C ALA A 154 -2.96 -14.21 -7.40
N ALA A 155 -2.39 -13.39 -8.28
CA ALA A 155 -1.06 -13.60 -8.82
C ALA A 155 0.03 -13.44 -7.75
N ILE A 156 -0.07 -12.39 -6.92
CA ILE A 156 0.84 -12.13 -5.80
C ILE A 156 0.73 -13.24 -4.74
N ALA A 157 -0.50 -13.65 -4.38
CA ALA A 157 -0.72 -14.75 -3.45
C ALA A 157 0.00 -16.03 -3.91
N ARG A 158 -0.09 -16.35 -5.20
CA ARG A 158 0.65 -17.49 -5.79
C ARG A 158 2.16 -17.29 -5.75
N ALA A 159 2.65 -16.11 -6.08
CA ALA A 159 4.09 -15.81 -6.06
C ALA A 159 4.70 -15.98 -4.66
N TYR A 160 3.98 -15.56 -3.63
CA TYR A 160 4.41 -15.73 -2.24
C TYR A 160 3.99 -17.09 -1.63
N GLY A 161 3.06 -17.83 -2.25
CA GLY A 161 2.53 -19.08 -1.71
C GLY A 161 1.75 -18.88 -0.41
N VAL A 162 0.94 -17.82 -0.35
CA VAL A 162 0.19 -17.41 0.83
C VAL A 162 -1.30 -17.24 0.54
N THR A 163 -2.12 -17.27 1.61
CA THR A 163 -3.50 -16.79 1.55
C THR A 163 -3.50 -15.37 2.12
N PRO A 164 -3.78 -14.34 1.30
CA PRO A 164 -3.76 -12.96 1.77
C PRO A 164 -4.92 -12.67 2.73
N GLU A 165 -4.64 -11.94 3.80
CA GLU A 165 -5.68 -11.35 4.64
C GLU A 165 -6.24 -10.10 3.95
N ASN A 166 -7.58 -9.93 3.98
CA ASN A 166 -8.31 -8.80 3.43
C ASN A 166 -9.28 -8.23 4.48
N PRO A 167 -9.61 -6.94 4.42
CA PRO A 167 -8.89 -5.91 3.66
C PRO A 167 -7.57 -5.50 4.33
N VAL A 168 -6.63 -4.98 3.55
CA VAL A 168 -5.45 -4.29 4.09
C VAL A 168 -5.82 -2.84 4.41
N TRP A 169 -5.50 -2.39 5.61
CA TRP A 169 -5.70 -1.00 6.03
C TRP A 169 -4.70 -0.07 5.34
N VAL A 170 -5.20 0.97 4.68
CA VAL A 170 -4.39 1.95 3.96
C VAL A 170 -4.78 3.37 4.39
N ASP A 171 -3.92 4.03 5.13
CA ASP A 171 -4.03 5.46 5.36
C ASP A 171 -3.36 6.24 4.23
N VAL A 172 -4.04 7.24 3.71
CA VAL A 172 -3.54 8.14 2.68
C VAL A 172 -3.26 9.49 3.32
N ALA A 173 -2.04 9.98 3.14
CA ALA A 173 -1.60 11.25 3.68
C ALA A 173 -0.93 12.09 2.59
N VAL A 174 -0.97 13.42 2.70
CA VAL A 174 -0.24 14.29 1.75
C VAL A 174 1.27 14.09 1.84
N TYR A 175 1.75 13.62 2.98
CA TYR A 175 3.13 13.21 3.18
C TYR A 175 3.17 11.97 4.09
N ALA A 176 3.70 10.89 3.58
CA ALA A 176 3.82 9.64 4.34
C ALA A 176 5.27 9.41 4.83
N HIS A 177 6.24 9.48 3.90
CA HIS A 177 7.65 9.18 4.16
C HIS A 177 8.52 9.81 3.06
N PRO A 178 9.85 10.03 3.27
CA PRO A 178 10.76 10.47 2.20
C PRO A 178 10.74 9.60 0.94
N VAL A 179 10.41 8.32 1.06
CA VAL A 179 10.26 7.38 -0.07
C VAL A 179 8.81 7.17 -0.51
N GLY A 180 7.89 8.02 -0.06
CA GLY A 180 6.50 8.10 -0.53
C GLY A 180 5.52 7.16 0.15
N ALA A 181 5.93 5.99 0.64
CA ALA A 181 5.09 5.05 1.39
C ALA A 181 5.91 4.21 2.35
N TYR A 182 5.24 3.56 3.30
CA TYR A 182 5.82 2.52 4.15
C TYR A 182 4.74 1.67 4.81
N THR A 183 5.10 0.42 5.15
CA THR A 183 4.19 -0.56 5.77
C THR A 183 4.74 -1.07 7.07
N THR A 184 3.94 -0.98 8.14
CA THR A 184 4.15 -1.76 9.37
C THR A 184 3.41 -3.09 9.25
N THR A 185 3.94 -4.18 9.85
CA THR A 185 3.44 -5.54 9.59
C THR A 185 2.73 -6.19 10.78
N SER A 186 2.61 -5.51 11.91
CA SER A 186 1.94 -6.02 13.11
C SER A 186 1.10 -4.94 13.78
N PRO A 187 -0.12 -4.69 13.32
CA PRO A 187 -0.81 -5.24 12.15
C PRO A 187 -0.28 -4.70 10.81
N THR A 188 -0.64 -5.36 9.69
CA THR A 188 -0.33 -4.83 8.36
C THR A 188 -1.09 -3.53 8.15
N HIS A 189 -0.35 -2.43 8.01
CA HIS A 189 -0.89 -1.09 7.89
C HIS A 189 -0.01 -0.25 6.96
N VAL A 190 -0.54 0.05 5.79
CA VAL A 190 0.10 0.87 4.77
C VAL A 190 -0.15 2.35 5.06
N LEU A 191 0.86 3.18 4.95
CA LEU A 191 0.73 4.62 4.80
C LEU A 191 1.35 5.05 3.47
N ILE A 192 0.59 5.79 2.65
CA ILE A 192 1.00 6.17 1.30
C ILE A 192 0.73 7.66 1.04
N SER A 193 1.65 8.31 0.32
CA SER A 193 1.56 9.74 0.02
C SER A 193 0.69 10.00 -1.22
N SER A 194 -0.34 10.82 -1.05
CA SER A 194 -1.20 11.27 -2.15
C SER A 194 -0.54 12.34 -3.04
N THR A 195 0.54 12.96 -2.57
CA THR A 195 1.24 14.01 -3.31
C THR A 195 2.57 13.57 -3.90
N ASP A 196 2.98 12.31 -3.69
CA ASP A 196 4.18 11.81 -4.33
C ASP A 196 3.91 11.56 -5.82
N PRO A 197 4.65 12.23 -6.72
CA PRO A 197 4.41 12.11 -8.16
C PRO A 197 4.67 10.70 -8.70
N GLY A 198 5.48 9.90 -7.99
CA GLY A 198 5.73 8.50 -8.33
C GLY A 198 4.58 7.56 -7.99
N TYR A 199 3.57 8.03 -7.22
CA TYR A 199 2.47 7.18 -6.74
C TYR A 199 1.13 7.61 -7.33
N SER A 200 1.09 7.74 -8.66
CA SER A 200 -0.11 8.07 -9.42
C SER A 200 -0.37 7.06 -10.54
N GLY A 201 -1.62 6.97 -11.00
CA GLY A 201 -2.01 6.04 -12.06
C GLY A 201 -1.61 4.59 -11.75
N TYR A 202 -1.08 3.88 -12.74
CA TYR A 202 -0.70 2.47 -12.56
C TYR A 202 0.45 2.24 -11.57
N ALA A 203 1.30 3.26 -11.34
CA ALA A 203 2.31 3.18 -10.30
C ALA A 203 1.68 3.18 -8.89
N ALA A 204 0.57 3.87 -8.67
CA ALA A 204 -0.18 3.75 -7.42
C ALA A 204 -0.72 2.34 -7.21
N LEU A 205 -1.22 1.68 -8.27
CA LEU A 205 -1.68 0.28 -8.22
C LEU A 205 -0.50 -0.65 -7.86
N GLU A 206 0.64 -0.54 -8.56
CA GLU A 206 1.83 -1.34 -8.25
C GLU A 206 2.27 -1.15 -6.79
N MET A 207 2.32 0.11 -6.33
CA MET A 207 2.80 0.42 -4.99
C MET A 207 1.86 -0.06 -3.88
N LEU A 208 0.55 -0.06 -4.07
CA LEU A 208 -0.38 -0.69 -3.13
C LEU A 208 -0.07 -2.19 -2.93
N PHE A 209 0.19 -2.90 -4.02
CA PHE A 209 0.54 -4.32 -3.95
C PHE A 209 1.99 -4.56 -3.48
N HIS A 210 2.93 -3.65 -3.77
CA HIS A 210 4.26 -3.64 -3.20
C HIS A 210 4.20 -3.50 -1.67
N GLU A 211 3.52 -2.46 -1.18
CA GLU A 211 3.40 -2.19 0.25
C GLU A 211 2.70 -3.34 0.99
N ARG A 212 1.61 -3.87 0.43
CA ARG A 212 0.96 -5.06 0.98
C ARG A 212 1.92 -6.24 1.11
N SER A 213 2.79 -6.43 0.12
CA SER A 213 3.71 -7.57 0.06
C SER A 213 4.78 -7.55 1.15
N HIS A 214 4.99 -6.42 1.83
CA HIS A 214 5.84 -6.35 3.02
C HIS A 214 5.40 -7.30 4.14
N ALA A 215 4.10 -7.64 4.24
CA ALA A 215 3.59 -8.64 5.17
C ALA A 215 4.28 -10.02 5.01
N TRP A 216 4.78 -10.32 3.83
CA TRP A 216 5.45 -11.59 3.50
C TRP A 216 6.93 -11.42 3.17
N GLY A 217 7.47 -10.21 3.30
CA GLY A 217 8.85 -9.85 2.94
C GLY A 217 9.90 -10.69 3.68
N ARG A 218 9.61 -11.13 4.92
CA ARG A 218 10.52 -11.96 5.71
C ARG A 218 10.95 -13.23 4.95
N MET A 219 10.04 -13.86 4.21
CA MET A 219 10.37 -15.05 3.41
C MET A 219 11.46 -14.76 2.35
N LEU A 220 11.47 -13.56 1.77
CA LEU A 220 12.50 -13.15 0.82
C LEU A 220 13.85 -12.93 1.51
N PHE A 221 13.85 -12.32 2.70
CA PHE A 221 15.06 -12.15 3.51
C PHE A 221 15.66 -13.50 3.91
N ASP A 222 14.84 -14.40 4.43
CA ASP A 222 15.26 -15.73 4.87
C ASP A 222 15.80 -16.54 3.66
N GLY A 223 15.12 -16.49 2.51
CA GLY A 223 15.53 -17.20 1.29
C GLY A 223 16.85 -16.70 0.71
N VAL A 224 17.04 -15.38 0.61
CA VAL A 224 18.30 -14.78 0.16
C VAL A 224 19.41 -15.11 1.13
N THR A 225 19.19 -14.97 2.44
CA THR A 225 20.17 -15.25 3.48
C THR A 225 20.62 -16.72 3.45
N ALA A 226 19.69 -17.65 3.37
CA ALA A 226 19.99 -19.09 3.29
C ALA A 226 20.81 -19.43 2.05
N ALA A 227 20.41 -18.92 0.88
CA ALA A 227 21.13 -19.16 -0.37
C ALA A 227 22.53 -18.51 -0.39
N ALA A 228 22.66 -17.32 0.20
CA ALA A 228 23.94 -16.61 0.32
C ALA A 228 24.90 -17.36 1.24
N THR A 229 24.42 -17.80 2.39
CA THR A 229 25.21 -18.60 3.36
C THR A 229 25.66 -19.91 2.74
N ALA A 230 24.77 -20.66 2.09
CA ALA A 230 25.09 -21.94 1.45
C ALA A 230 26.16 -21.82 0.35
N GLN A 231 26.27 -20.67 -0.28
CA GLN A 231 27.21 -20.43 -1.38
C GLN A 231 28.47 -19.62 -0.97
N GLY A 232 28.52 -19.13 0.28
CA GLY A 232 29.59 -18.24 0.75
C GLY A 232 29.64 -16.91 -0.01
N ILE A 233 28.48 -16.41 -0.49
CA ILE A 233 28.37 -15.17 -1.29
C ILE A 233 27.81 -14.06 -0.41
N LYS A 234 28.42 -12.87 -0.51
CA LYS A 234 27.88 -11.66 0.12
C LYS A 234 26.95 -10.95 -0.89
N THR A 235 25.68 -10.88 -0.57
CA THR A 235 24.70 -10.13 -1.38
C THR A 235 24.50 -8.71 -0.86
N PRO A 236 24.05 -7.74 -1.70
CA PRO A 236 23.62 -6.44 -1.24
C PRO A 236 22.49 -6.57 -0.21
N PRO A 237 22.56 -5.88 0.96
CA PRO A 237 21.52 -5.99 1.99
C PRO A 237 20.09 -5.67 1.51
N PRO A 238 19.86 -4.70 0.57
CA PRO A 238 18.52 -4.44 0.05
C PRO A 238 18.02 -5.42 -1.02
N LEU A 239 18.79 -6.47 -1.39
CA LEU A 239 18.37 -7.42 -2.43
C LEU A 239 16.98 -8.04 -2.18
N PRO A 240 16.60 -8.45 -0.96
CA PRO A 240 15.25 -8.93 -0.70
C PRO A 240 14.16 -7.90 -1.04
N HIS A 241 14.40 -6.61 -0.76
CA HIS A 241 13.49 -5.53 -1.08
C HIS A 241 13.41 -5.27 -2.60
N ALA A 242 14.54 -5.41 -3.31
CA ALA A 242 14.53 -5.35 -4.78
C ALA A 242 13.71 -6.48 -5.41
N ILE A 243 13.73 -7.69 -4.82
CA ILE A 243 12.87 -8.81 -5.23
C ILE A 243 11.40 -8.47 -5.02
N LEU A 244 11.05 -7.84 -3.89
CA LEU A 244 9.68 -7.43 -3.58
C LEU A 244 9.16 -6.43 -4.62
N PHE A 245 9.95 -5.40 -4.97
CA PHE A 245 9.64 -4.49 -6.06
C PHE A 245 9.46 -5.23 -7.40
N PHE A 246 10.32 -6.20 -7.69
CA PHE A 246 10.25 -6.94 -8.96
C PHE A 246 8.96 -7.75 -9.05
N ILE A 247 8.58 -8.47 -8.00
CA ILE A 247 7.36 -9.29 -8.00
C ILE A 247 6.11 -8.40 -8.21
N ALA A 248 5.98 -7.31 -7.46
CA ALA A 248 4.85 -6.40 -7.60
C ALA A 248 4.82 -5.74 -8.99
N GLY A 249 5.96 -5.25 -9.47
CA GLY A 249 6.07 -4.58 -10.76
C GLY A 249 5.81 -5.49 -11.95
N ASP A 250 6.45 -6.66 -11.99
CA ASP A 250 6.31 -7.60 -13.11
C ASP A 250 4.89 -8.15 -13.20
N LEU A 251 4.27 -8.49 -12.06
CA LEU A 251 2.88 -8.95 -12.04
C LEU A 251 1.89 -7.83 -12.45
N THR A 252 2.13 -6.59 -12.00
CA THR A 252 1.32 -5.44 -12.43
C THR A 252 1.46 -5.20 -13.94
N ALA A 253 2.69 -5.22 -14.46
CA ALA A 253 2.92 -5.06 -15.89
C ALA A 253 2.29 -6.17 -16.74
N ARG A 254 2.32 -7.42 -16.28
CA ARG A 254 1.67 -8.55 -16.95
C ARG A 254 0.16 -8.41 -16.98
N GLU A 255 -0.44 -8.03 -15.86
CA GLU A 255 -1.89 -7.82 -15.77
C GLU A 255 -2.32 -6.69 -16.71
N LEU A 256 -1.68 -5.55 -16.65
CA LEU A 256 -2.00 -4.41 -17.51
C LEU A 256 -1.81 -4.73 -19.00
N LYS A 257 -0.80 -5.53 -19.34
CA LYS A 257 -0.56 -6.00 -20.72
C LYS A 257 -1.71 -6.82 -21.27
N GLN A 258 -2.39 -7.63 -20.46
CA GLN A 258 -3.59 -8.38 -20.88
C GLN A 258 -4.74 -7.47 -21.34
N HIS A 259 -4.73 -6.22 -20.83
CA HIS A 259 -5.68 -5.16 -21.20
C HIS A 259 -5.13 -4.20 -22.27
N GLY A 260 -4.01 -4.55 -22.94
CA GLY A 260 -3.40 -3.74 -23.99
C GLY A 260 -2.63 -2.52 -23.48
N ILE A 261 -2.33 -2.45 -22.19
CA ILE A 261 -1.64 -1.33 -21.54
C ILE A 261 -0.16 -1.66 -21.39
N ALA A 262 0.69 -0.82 -21.98
CA ALA A 262 2.13 -0.88 -21.76
C ALA A 262 2.50 -0.17 -20.46
N TYR A 263 3.10 -0.88 -19.53
CA TYR A 263 3.52 -0.36 -18.24
C TYR A 263 4.94 -0.78 -17.91
N LYS A 264 5.73 0.17 -17.41
CA LYS A 264 7.08 -0.08 -16.87
C LYS A 264 7.01 -0.11 -15.36
N HIS A 265 7.71 -1.07 -14.74
CA HIS A 265 7.78 -1.17 -13.29
C HIS A 265 8.27 0.16 -12.67
N TYR A 266 7.73 0.53 -11.53
CA TYR A 266 8.18 1.70 -10.78
C TYR A 266 9.70 1.71 -10.57
N ALA A 267 10.27 0.56 -10.24
CA ALA A 267 11.70 0.42 -9.94
C ALA A 267 12.62 0.46 -11.18
N GLU A 268 12.11 0.34 -12.42
CA GLU A 268 12.92 0.45 -13.65
C GLU A 268 13.50 1.85 -13.88
N GLY A 269 13.00 2.86 -13.18
CA GLY A 269 13.57 4.22 -13.15
C GLY A 269 14.92 4.34 -12.43
N GLY A 270 15.69 3.25 -12.33
CA GLY A 270 17.02 3.20 -11.70
C GLY A 270 17.01 2.81 -10.22
N LEU A 271 15.84 2.47 -9.64
CA LEU A 271 15.76 2.03 -8.24
C LEU A 271 16.42 0.67 -8.05
N TYR A 272 16.27 -0.27 -8.98
CA TYR A 272 16.95 -1.57 -8.90
C TYR A 272 18.47 -1.42 -8.76
N ASP A 273 19.10 -0.57 -9.56
CA ASP A 273 20.54 -0.35 -9.50
C ASP A 273 20.98 0.30 -8.18
N ARG A 274 20.14 1.17 -7.61
CA ARG A 274 20.39 1.74 -6.27
C ARG A 274 20.27 0.71 -5.14
N LEU A 275 19.35 -0.25 -5.28
CA LEU A 275 19.11 -1.28 -4.25
C LEU A 275 20.16 -2.40 -4.28
N CYS A 276 20.59 -2.86 -5.46
CA CYS A 276 21.44 -4.04 -5.53
C CYS A 276 22.56 -3.98 -6.59
N GLY A 277 22.89 -2.79 -7.06
CA GLY A 277 24.00 -2.55 -7.98
C GLY A 277 23.62 -2.65 -9.46
N THR A 278 24.51 -2.19 -10.31
CA THR A 278 24.29 -2.10 -11.77
C THR A 278 23.83 -3.42 -12.38
N GLY A 279 22.79 -3.35 -13.19
CA GLY A 279 22.20 -4.51 -13.85
C GLY A 279 21.33 -5.39 -12.95
N CYS A 280 21.02 -4.94 -11.75
CA CYS A 280 20.18 -5.69 -10.83
C CYS A 280 18.80 -6.03 -11.42
N GLY A 281 18.12 -5.10 -12.07
CA GLY A 281 16.83 -5.38 -12.71
C GLY A 281 16.92 -6.49 -13.77
N VAL A 282 18.01 -6.55 -14.53
CA VAL A 282 18.26 -7.62 -15.51
C VAL A 282 18.41 -8.97 -14.81
N LYS A 283 19.19 -9.03 -13.72
CA LYS A 283 19.35 -10.26 -12.91
C LYS A 283 18.01 -10.71 -12.33
N LEU A 284 17.21 -9.79 -11.78
CA LEU A 284 15.88 -10.09 -11.25
C LEU A 284 14.97 -10.66 -12.35
N ALA A 285 14.90 -10.04 -13.51
CA ALA A 285 14.11 -10.52 -14.64
C ALA A 285 14.54 -11.92 -15.12
N ALA A 286 15.85 -12.17 -15.21
CA ALA A 286 16.40 -13.45 -15.65
C ALA A 286 16.09 -14.61 -14.69
N HIS A 287 15.98 -14.33 -13.39
CA HIS A 287 15.79 -15.38 -12.39
C HIS A 287 14.34 -15.44 -11.89
N TRP A 288 13.73 -14.32 -11.50
CA TRP A 288 12.36 -14.28 -10.97
C TRP A 288 11.29 -14.37 -12.05
N GLY A 289 11.52 -13.85 -13.27
CA GLY A 289 10.58 -14.01 -14.39
C GLY A 289 10.18 -15.47 -14.64
N PRO A 290 11.11 -16.41 -14.82
CA PRO A 290 10.81 -17.84 -14.95
C PRO A 290 10.11 -18.47 -13.75
N TYR A 291 10.36 -17.98 -12.52
CA TYR A 291 9.61 -18.42 -11.34
C TYR A 291 8.14 -17.97 -11.41
N LEU A 292 7.89 -16.71 -11.74
CA LEU A 292 6.53 -16.19 -11.89
C LEU A 292 5.78 -16.86 -13.05
N ASP A 293 6.51 -17.43 -14.04
CA ASP A 293 5.96 -18.28 -15.11
C ASP A 293 5.71 -19.73 -14.66
N GLY A 294 6.05 -20.12 -13.43
CA GLY A 294 5.94 -21.49 -12.95
C GLY A 294 6.99 -22.46 -13.51
N LYS A 295 8.05 -21.96 -14.17
CA LYS A 295 9.13 -22.76 -14.80
C LYS A 295 10.26 -23.15 -13.84
N ARG A 296 10.30 -22.53 -12.66
CA ARG A 296 11.31 -22.77 -11.61
C ARG A 296 10.65 -22.79 -10.24
N THR A 297 11.28 -23.51 -9.33
CA THR A 297 10.92 -23.46 -7.91
C THR A 297 11.55 -22.24 -7.23
N ARG A 298 10.99 -21.84 -6.11
CA ARG A 298 11.51 -20.73 -5.30
C ARG A 298 12.94 -20.98 -4.81
N ALA A 299 13.27 -22.21 -4.43
CA ALA A 299 14.63 -22.59 -3.98
C ALA A 299 15.66 -22.44 -5.11
N GLU A 300 15.33 -22.89 -6.32
CA GLU A 300 16.19 -22.73 -7.51
C GLU A 300 16.44 -21.25 -7.84
N VAL A 301 15.41 -20.41 -7.69
CA VAL A 301 15.52 -18.98 -7.99
C VAL A 301 16.43 -18.27 -7.00
N PHE A 302 16.28 -18.50 -5.69
CA PHE A 302 17.17 -17.91 -4.70
C PHE A 302 18.62 -18.33 -4.94
N THR A 303 18.85 -19.64 -5.19
CA THR A 303 20.19 -20.17 -5.48
C THR A 303 20.82 -19.50 -6.71
N ALA A 304 20.07 -19.43 -7.82
CA ALA A 304 20.57 -18.86 -9.07
C ALA A 304 20.77 -17.34 -9.01
N LEU A 305 19.83 -16.62 -8.37
CA LEU A 305 19.95 -15.17 -8.20
C LEU A 305 21.18 -14.81 -7.36
N VAL A 306 21.34 -15.46 -6.20
CA VAL A 306 22.51 -15.22 -5.32
C VAL A 306 23.81 -15.53 -6.06
N ALA A 307 23.88 -16.63 -6.82
CA ALA A 307 25.06 -16.97 -7.62
C ALA A 307 25.46 -15.87 -8.64
N SER A 308 24.50 -15.09 -9.11
CA SER A 308 24.75 -13.99 -10.05
C SER A 308 25.43 -12.75 -9.42
N PHE A 309 25.65 -12.75 -8.10
CA PHE A 309 26.37 -11.71 -7.36
C PHE A 309 27.80 -12.11 -6.96
N LYS A 310 28.30 -13.20 -7.53
CA LYS A 310 29.73 -13.61 -7.40
C LYS A 310 30.67 -12.58 -8.01
#